data_d6762dca056259567ac67520a1dcf67c
#
_entry.id   d6762dca056259567ac67520a1dcf67c
#
_cell.length_a   1.000
_cell.length_b   1.000
_cell.length_c   1.000
_cell.angle_alpha   90.00
_cell.angle_beta   90.00
_cell.angle_gamma   90.00
#
_symmetry.space_group_name_H-M   'P 1'
#
loop_
_entity.id
_entity.type
_entity.pdbx_description
1 polymer ?
#
loop_
_entity_poly.entity_id
_entity_poly.type
_entity_poly.pdbx_seq_one_letter_code
_entity_poly.pdbx_strand_id
1 'polypeptide(L)'
;RFLRARQFNPKNAKIMWKNCHEWRQSAEGVGIDELYRQIDPFDYPERNHVFQFWPLFFHKTDKSGRPLNIHHFGRINTSELYKGVSVEKFWQAFLVNADSLTREVLPAAACAAGKPIGGTFVIVDLKGFGTGQFWQMKHLARGAFQVSQDYFPETMSQLAIVNAPSSFTAIWAVMRPWLAKETVAKVNVLGHNYQSALLELVDKENLPATLGGTCTCED
;
A
#
# COMPACT_ATOMS: atom_id res chain seq x y z
N ARG A 1 -2.13 -2.67 -17.35
CA ARG A 1 -1.34 -3.12 -16.18
C ARG A 1 -0.72 -4.48 -16.41
N PHE A 2 -1.47 -5.53 -16.73
CA PHE A 2 -0.98 -6.91 -16.91
C PHE A 2 0.09 -7.04 -17.99
N LEU A 3 -0.02 -6.33 -19.11
CA LEU A 3 1.01 -6.29 -20.15
C LEU A 3 2.34 -5.72 -19.60
N ARG A 4 2.31 -4.61 -18.88
CA ARG A 4 3.53 -4.04 -18.25
C ARG A 4 4.13 -5.00 -17.24
N ALA A 5 3.31 -5.58 -16.36
CA ALA A 5 3.75 -6.54 -15.34
C ALA A 5 4.36 -7.83 -15.92
N ARG A 6 4.18 -8.08 -17.20
CA ARG A 6 4.73 -9.23 -17.93
C ARG A 6 5.59 -8.80 -19.11
N GLN A 7 6.23 -7.62 -19.01
CA GLN A 7 7.20 -7.10 -19.98
C GLN A 7 6.65 -7.14 -21.43
N PHE A 8 5.37 -6.79 -21.59
CA PHE A 8 4.64 -6.80 -22.84
C PHE A 8 4.55 -8.18 -23.56
N ASN A 9 4.72 -9.28 -22.81
CA ASN A 9 4.45 -10.62 -23.31
C ASN A 9 2.94 -10.92 -23.23
N PRO A 10 2.20 -10.98 -24.38
CA PRO A 10 0.74 -11.12 -24.36
C PRO A 10 0.26 -12.45 -23.76
N LYS A 11 1.02 -13.54 -23.98
CA LYS A 11 0.69 -14.87 -23.46
C LYS A 11 0.71 -14.86 -21.92
N ASN A 12 1.80 -14.37 -21.35
CA ASN A 12 1.97 -14.32 -19.89
C ASN A 12 1.01 -13.29 -19.25
N ALA A 13 0.76 -12.17 -19.92
CA ALA A 13 -0.21 -11.18 -19.46
C ALA A 13 -1.64 -11.72 -19.43
N LYS A 14 -2.03 -12.51 -20.46
CA LYS A 14 -3.34 -13.19 -20.51
C LYS A 14 -3.51 -14.19 -19.37
N ILE A 15 -2.47 -14.99 -19.07
CA ILE A 15 -2.49 -15.95 -17.95
C ILE A 15 -2.69 -15.17 -16.62
N MET A 16 -1.90 -14.14 -16.38
CA MET A 16 -2.02 -13.34 -15.16
C MET A 16 -3.39 -12.69 -15.03
N TRP A 17 -3.93 -12.12 -16.11
CA TRP A 17 -5.26 -11.53 -16.14
C TRP A 17 -6.34 -12.57 -15.83
N LYS A 18 -6.26 -13.77 -16.43
CA LYS A 18 -7.20 -14.86 -16.16
C LYS A 18 -7.18 -15.29 -14.70
N ASN A 19 -5.99 -15.50 -14.11
CA ASN A 19 -5.84 -15.84 -12.71
C ASN A 19 -6.41 -14.74 -11.79
N CYS A 20 -6.18 -13.47 -12.11
CA CYS A 20 -6.77 -12.35 -11.39
C CYS A 20 -8.30 -12.36 -11.51
N HIS A 21 -8.85 -12.63 -12.67
CA HIS A 21 -10.31 -12.70 -12.88
C HIS A 21 -10.95 -13.83 -12.08
N GLU A 22 -10.34 -15.01 -12.09
CA GLU A 22 -10.78 -16.17 -11.30
C GLU A 22 -10.71 -15.88 -9.79
N TRP A 23 -9.60 -15.29 -9.33
CA TRP A 23 -9.48 -14.87 -7.93
C TRP A 23 -10.55 -13.84 -7.54
N ARG A 24 -10.83 -12.86 -8.37
CA ARG A 24 -11.88 -11.86 -8.12
C ARG A 24 -13.25 -12.48 -7.89
N GLN A 25 -13.55 -13.59 -8.55
CA GLN A 25 -14.82 -14.31 -8.41
C GLN A 25 -14.91 -15.16 -7.13
N SER A 26 -13.77 -15.55 -6.55
CA SER A 26 -13.71 -16.51 -5.45
C SER A 26 -13.00 -15.99 -4.18
N ALA A 27 -12.51 -14.74 -4.18
CA ALA A 27 -11.82 -14.17 -3.03
C ALA A 27 -12.65 -14.34 -1.75
N GLU A 28 -12.02 -14.89 -0.70
CA GLU A 28 -12.66 -15.20 0.59
C GLU A 28 -13.98 -16.01 0.47
N GLY A 29 -14.11 -16.81 -0.59
CA GLY A 29 -15.28 -17.67 -0.83
C GLY A 29 -16.50 -16.98 -1.43
N VAL A 30 -16.55 -15.65 -1.46
CA VAL A 30 -17.70 -14.86 -1.95
C VAL A 30 -17.37 -13.96 -3.14
N GLY A 31 -16.08 -13.72 -3.38
CA GLY A 31 -15.59 -12.82 -4.42
C GLY A 31 -15.42 -11.38 -3.95
N ILE A 32 -14.48 -10.67 -4.60
CA ILE A 32 -14.09 -9.32 -4.17
C ILE A 32 -15.21 -8.28 -4.36
N ASP A 33 -16.05 -8.45 -5.35
CA ASP A 33 -17.16 -7.52 -5.61
C ASP A 33 -18.25 -7.64 -4.52
N GLU A 34 -18.46 -8.83 -3.98
CA GLU A 34 -19.38 -9.04 -2.85
C GLU A 34 -18.77 -8.52 -1.55
N LEU A 35 -17.49 -8.79 -1.29
CA LEU A 35 -16.79 -8.20 -0.15
C LEU A 35 -16.87 -6.67 -0.18
N TYR A 36 -16.71 -6.06 -1.34
CA TYR A 36 -16.77 -4.60 -1.50
C TYR A 36 -18.17 -4.02 -1.24
N ARG A 37 -19.25 -4.80 -1.46
CA ARG A 37 -20.61 -4.40 -1.07
C ARG A 37 -20.86 -4.53 0.43
N GLN A 38 -20.20 -5.50 1.08
CA GLN A 38 -20.35 -5.76 2.51
C GLN A 38 -19.48 -4.84 3.38
N ILE A 39 -18.34 -4.40 2.84
CA ILE A 39 -17.34 -3.58 3.55
C ILE A 39 -17.07 -2.33 2.71
N ASP A 40 -17.56 -1.18 3.16
CA ASP A 40 -17.10 0.11 2.61
C ASP A 40 -15.67 0.37 3.09
N PRO A 41 -14.64 0.45 2.22
CA PRO A 41 -13.26 0.67 2.63
C PRO A 41 -13.04 2.00 3.36
N PHE A 42 -13.97 2.94 3.18
CA PHE A 42 -13.89 4.29 3.76
C PHE A 42 -14.75 4.46 5.01
N ASP A 43 -15.72 3.56 5.26
CA ASP A 43 -16.64 3.64 6.39
C ASP A 43 -17.14 2.25 6.84
N TYR A 44 -16.34 1.54 7.64
CA TYR A 44 -16.76 0.27 8.28
C TYR A 44 -16.57 0.36 9.81
N PRO A 45 -17.31 -0.41 10.61
CA PRO A 45 -17.37 -0.23 12.07
C PRO A 45 -16.02 -0.27 12.78
N GLU A 46 -15.12 -1.17 12.36
CA GLU A 46 -13.82 -1.35 12.99
C GLU A 46 -12.72 -0.42 12.43
N ARG A 47 -13.03 0.44 11.45
CA ARG A 47 -12.07 1.26 10.72
C ARG A 47 -11.17 2.09 11.64
N ASN A 48 -11.75 2.82 12.59
CA ASN A 48 -10.98 3.67 13.51
C ASN A 48 -9.99 2.85 14.34
N HIS A 49 -10.42 1.68 14.83
CA HIS A 49 -9.55 0.76 15.56
C HIS A 49 -8.43 0.22 14.65
N VAL A 50 -8.76 -0.19 13.44
CA VAL A 50 -7.77 -0.65 12.45
C VAL A 50 -6.75 0.46 12.17
N PHE A 51 -7.16 1.68 11.90
CA PHE A 51 -6.26 2.80 11.62
C PHE A 51 -5.37 3.17 12.81
N GLN A 52 -5.85 3.02 14.04
CA GLN A 52 -5.06 3.26 15.23
C GLN A 52 -3.86 2.29 15.32
N PHE A 53 -4.03 1.02 14.97
CA PHE A 53 -3.04 -0.04 15.16
C PHE A 53 -2.44 -0.59 13.86
N TRP A 54 -2.98 -0.19 12.72
CA TRP A 54 -2.48 -0.47 11.38
C TRP A 54 -2.63 0.77 10.49
N PRO A 55 -1.87 1.84 10.74
CA PRO A 55 -1.99 3.10 10.03
C PRO A 55 -1.40 3.01 8.62
N LEU A 56 -2.27 2.67 7.66
CA LEU A 56 -2.03 2.58 6.24
C LEU A 56 -3.20 3.25 5.52
N PHE A 57 -2.96 4.35 4.82
CA PHE A 57 -4.02 5.18 4.25
C PHE A 57 -3.61 5.91 2.97
N PHE A 58 -4.60 6.30 2.17
CA PHE A 58 -4.43 7.22 1.06
C PHE A 58 -4.56 8.66 1.56
N HIS A 59 -3.72 9.55 1.01
CA HIS A 59 -3.66 10.93 1.47
C HIS A 59 -3.27 11.86 0.32
N LYS A 60 -4.17 12.75 -0.10
CA LYS A 60 -3.87 13.76 -1.14
C LYS A 60 -3.00 13.23 -2.31
N THR A 61 -2.25 14.10 -2.98
CA THR A 61 -1.47 13.72 -4.16
C THR A 61 -0.08 14.32 -4.13
N ASP A 62 0.84 13.70 -4.88
CA ASP A 62 2.10 14.31 -5.24
C ASP A 62 1.95 15.33 -6.38
N LYS A 63 3.03 16.03 -6.73
CA LYS A 63 3.07 17.03 -7.82
C LYS A 63 2.73 16.47 -9.21
N SER A 64 2.80 15.15 -9.36
CA SER A 64 2.39 14.46 -10.59
C SER A 64 0.91 14.07 -10.60
N GLY A 65 0.16 14.33 -9.52
CA GLY A 65 -1.24 13.94 -9.34
C GLY A 65 -1.43 12.50 -8.88
N ARG A 66 -0.36 11.79 -8.48
CA ARG A 66 -0.45 10.42 -7.98
C ARG A 66 -0.90 10.45 -6.51
N PRO A 67 -1.88 9.64 -6.10
CA PRO A 67 -2.24 9.52 -4.70
C PRO A 67 -1.04 9.10 -3.85
N LEU A 68 -0.86 9.76 -2.70
CA LEU A 68 0.06 9.28 -1.67
C LEU A 68 -0.58 8.08 -0.98
N ASN A 69 0.21 7.03 -0.74
CA ASN A 69 -0.18 5.91 0.09
C ASN A 69 0.84 5.80 1.22
N ILE A 70 0.42 6.20 2.43
CA ILE A 70 1.31 6.38 3.58
C ILE A 70 1.15 5.20 4.53
N HIS A 71 2.27 4.60 4.91
CA HIS A 71 2.35 3.44 5.79
C HIS A 71 3.25 3.75 6.97
N HIS A 72 2.72 3.87 8.18
CA HIS A 72 3.51 4.04 9.41
C HIS A 72 3.82 2.68 10.04
N PHE A 73 4.76 1.94 9.48
CA PHE A 73 5.06 0.57 9.94
C PHE A 73 5.54 0.50 11.38
N GLY A 74 6.26 1.50 11.87
CA GLY A 74 6.68 1.52 13.27
C GLY A 74 5.53 1.67 14.27
N ARG A 75 4.35 2.10 13.82
CA ARG A 75 3.15 2.23 14.66
C ARG A 75 2.25 0.99 14.63
N ILE A 76 2.55 0.01 13.79
CA ILE A 76 1.77 -1.24 13.71
C ILE A 76 1.88 -2.01 15.01
N ASN A 77 0.73 -2.37 15.57
CA ASN A 77 0.62 -3.21 16.76
C ASN A 77 -0.44 -4.29 16.54
N THR A 78 -0.01 -5.45 16.04
CA THR A 78 -0.92 -6.56 15.72
C THR A 78 -1.61 -7.14 16.95
N SER A 79 -0.96 -7.10 18.13
CA SER A 79 -1.56 -7.58 19.37
C SER A 79 -2.76 -6.74 19.81
N GLU A 80 -2.67 -5.41 19.69
CA GLU A 80 -3.80 -4.51 19.98
C GLU A 80 -4.83 -4.55 18.84
N LEU A 81 -4.40 -4.62 17.57
CA LEU A 81 -5.27 -4.72 16.41
C LEU A 81 -6.29 -5.86 16.57
N TYR A 82 -5.81 -7.06 16.91
CA TYR A 82 -6.66 -8.25 17.01
C TYR A 82 -7.51 -8.34 18.29
N LYS A 83 -7.44 -7.34 19.19
CA LYS A 83 -8.42 -7.19 20.27
C LYS A 83 -9.76 -6.61 19.81
N GLY A 84 -9.74 -5.77 18.78
CA GLY A 84 -10.93 -5.08 18.28
C GLY A 84 -11.44 -5.57 16.93
N VAL A 85 -10.65 -6.39 16.20
CA VAL A 85 -11.04 -6.95 14.91
C VAL A 85 -10.53 -8.38 14.76
N SER A 86 -11.31 -9.30 14.22
CA SER A 86 -10.82 -10.65 13.92
C SER A 86 -9.81 -10.63 12.77
N VAL A 87 -8.92 -11.62 12.73
CA VAL A 87 -7.92 -11.78 11.66
C VAL A 87 -8.60 -11.84 10.29
N GLU A 88 -9.72 -12.55 10.18
CA GLU A 88 -10.50 -12.69 8.95
C GLU A 88 -11.10 -11.36 8.50
N LYS A 89 -11.78 -10.64 9.40
CA LYS A 89 -12.35 -9.32 9.09
C LYS A 89 -11.27 -8.32 8.70
N PHE A 90 -10.16 -8.29 9.42
CA PHE A 90 -9.03 -7.44 9.07
C PHE A 90 -8.51 -7.77 7.67
N TRP A 91 -8.36 -9.05 7.34
CA TRP A 91 -7.89 -9.47 6.03
C TRP A 91 -8.88 -9.10 4.92
N GLN A 92 -10.18 -9.30 5.14
CA GLN A 92 -11.23 -8.88 4.20
C GLN A 92 -11.20 -7.36 3.97
N ALA A 93 -11.11 -6.55 5.04
CA ALA A 93 -10.98 -5.10 4.94
C ALA A 93 -9.70 -4.69 4.20
N PHE A 94 -8.58 -5.40 4.42
CA PHE A 94 -7.33 -5.20 3.68
C PHE A 94 -7.51 -5.45 2.17
N LEU A 95 -8.17 -6.53 1.78
CA LEU A 95 -8.44 -6.85 0.37
C LEU A 95 -9.33 -5.81 -0.29
N VAL A 96 -10.38 -5.38 0.40
CA VAL A 96 -11.30 -4.34 -0.07
C VAL A 96 -10.57 -3.00 -0.21
N ASN A 97 -9.71 -2.62 0.75
CA ASN A 97 -8.88 -1.43 0.65
C ASN A 97 -7.88 -1.50 -0.53
N ALA A 98 -7.32 -2.68 -0.81
CA ALA A 98 -6.47 -2.88 -1.99
C ALA A 98 -7.26 -2.74 -3.31
N ASP A 99 -8.50 -3.21 -3.35
CA ASP A 99 -9.38 -3.09 -4.52
C ASP A 99 -9.85 -1.64 -4.73
N SER A 100 -10.13 -0.89 -3.64
CA SER A 100 -10.54 0.51 -3.69
C SER A 100 -9.54 1.39 -4.43
N LEU A 101 -8.25 1.06 -4.34
CA LEU A 101 -7.21 1.78 -5.07
C LEU A 101 -7.48 1.81 -6.58
N THR A 102 -7.86 0.67 -7.16
CA THR A 102 -8.10 0.58 -8.60
C THR A 102 -9.53 0.93 -8.99
N ARG A 103 -10.47 0.76 -8.08
CA ARG A 103 -11.90 1.00 -8.29
C ARG A 103 -12.26 2.49 -8.16
N GLU A 104 -11.66 3.18 -7.19
CA GLU A 104 -12.06 4.55 -6.82
C GLU A 104 -10.89 5.53 -6.77
N VAL A 105 -9.83 5.24 -6.03
CA VAL A 105 -8.76 6.21 -5.72
C VAL A 105 -8.01 6.66 -6.99
N LEU A 106 -7.58 5.73 -7.83
CA LEU A 106 -6.86 6.09 -9.06
C LEU A 106 -7.77 6.75 -10.11
N PRO A 107 -9.03 6.32 -10.34
CA PRO A 107 -9.97 7.03 -11.19
C PRO A 107 -10.24 8.46 -10.70
N ALA A 108 -10.49 8.67 -9.40
CA ALA A 108 -10.69 10.00 -8.81
C ALA A 108 -9.46 10.90 -9.00
N ALA A 109 -8.26 10.37 -8.74
CA ALA A 109 -7.01 11.11 -8.96
C ALA A 109 -6.79 11.47 -10.44
N ALA A 110 -7.11 10.56 -11.36
CA ALA A 110 -7.01 10.82 -12.79
C ALA A 110 -7.99 11.91 -13.25
N CYS A 111 -9.23 11.89 -12.71
CA CYS A 111 -10.23 12.93 -12.98
C CYS A 111 -9.75 14.29 -12.47
N ALA A 112 -9.29 14.36 -11.22
CA ALA A 112 -8.79 15.60 -10.62
C ALA A 112 -7.55 16.16 -11.34
N ALA A 113 -6.65 15.28 -11.80
CA ALA A 113 -5.44 15.68 -12.51
C ALA A 113 -5.65 15.98 -14.00
N GLY A 114 -6.82 15.69 -14.58
CA GLY A 114 -7.11 15.84 -15.99
C GLY A 114 -6.24 14.98 -16.92
N LYS A 115 -5.61 13.92 -16.38
CA LYS A 115 -4.71 13.02 -17.11
C LYS A 115 -4.72 11.61 -16.51
N PRO A 116 -4.31 10.57 -17.28
CA PRO A 116 -4.25 9.22 -16.74
C PRO A 116 -3.27 9.10 -15.56
N ILE A 117 -3.76 8.63 -14.41
CA ILE A 117 -2.96 8.28 -13.23
C ILE A 117 -3.00 6.76 -13.07
N GLY A 118 -1.85 6.12 -13.18
CA GLY A 118 -1.76 4.65 -13.22
C GLY A 118 -1.30 3.99 -11.92
N GLY A 119 -0.81 4.74 -10.94
CA GLY A 119 -0.30 4.19 -9.69
C GLY A 119 -0.04 5.26 -8.64
N THR A 120 0.26 4.80 -7.43
CA THR A 120 0.50 5.63 -6.24
C THR A 120 1.98 5.98 -6.05
N PHE A 121 2.23 7.01 -5.27
CA PHE A 121 3.50 7.22 -4.60
C PHE A 121 3.38 6.70 -3.16
N VAL A 122 4.07 5.62 -2.86
CA VAL A 122 4.04 4.98 -1.53
C VAL A 122 5.14 5.57 -0.65
N ILE A 123 4.81 5.97 0.57
CA ILE A 123 5.75 6.41 1.60
C ILE A 123 5.66 5.44 2.78
N VAL A 124 6.76 4.75 3.06
CA VAL A 124 6.87 3.83 4.21
C VAL A 124 7.72 4.47 5.28
N ASP A 125 7.09 4.86 6.38
CA ASP A 125 7.77 5.37 7.57
C ASP A 125 8.09 4.22 8.52
N LEU A 126 9.39 4.00 8.73
CA LEU A 126 9.93 2.97 9.61
C LEU A 126 10.33 3.51 10.99
N LYS A 127 9.90 4.73 11.37
CA LYS A 127 10.19 5.29 12.69
C LYS A 127 9.66 4.38 13.80
N GLY A 128 10.58 3.82 14.59
CA GLY A 128 10.24 2.88 15.67
C GLY A 128 10.07 1.42 15.23
N PHE A 129 10.19 1.12 13.93
CA PHE A 129 10.10 -0.25 13.43
C PHE A 129 11.34 -1.06 13.78
N GLY A 130 11.14 -2.24 14.34
CA GLY A 130 12.21 -3.14 14.77
C GLY A 130 12.05 -4.57 14.27
N THR A 131 13.10 -5.38 14.49
CA THR A 131 13.13 -6.80 14.08
C THR A 131 12.01 -7.61 14.74
N GLY A 132 11.72 -7.39 16.03
CA GLY A 132 10.62 -8.08 16.72
C GLY A 132 9.27 -7.86 16.06
N GLN A 133 8.96 -6.61 15.71
CA GLN A 133 7.73 -6.23 15.01
C GLN A 133 7.68 -6.84 13.61
N PHE A 134 8.81 -6.84 12.89
CA PHE A 134 8.92 -7.51 11.59
C PHE A 134 8.57 -8.99 11.67
N TRP A 135 9.10 -9.71 12.67
CA TRP A 135 8.82 -11.13 12.81
C TRP A 135 7.35 -11.43 13.15
N GLN A 136 6.71 -10.57 13.92
CA GLN A 136 5.27 -10.70 14.23
C GLN A 136 4.39 -10.56 12.98
N MET A 137 4.70 -9.60 12.10
CA MET A 137 3.88 -9.31 10.92
C MET A 137 4.35 -10.00 9.63
N LYS A 138 5.45 -10.75 9.65
CA LYS A 138 6.10 -11.33 8.48
C LYS A 138 5.16 -12.12 7.55
N HIS A 139 4.33 -12.96 8.13
CA HIS A 139 3.39 -13.80 7.35
C HIS A 139 2.30 -12.96 6.68
N LEU A 140 1.74 -12.00 7.42
CA LEU A 140 0.75 -11.07 6.91
C LEU A 140 1.34 -10.19 5.79
N ALA A 141 2.54 -9.64 6.00
CA ALA A 141 3.24 -8.84 5.00
C ALA A 141 3.50 -9.65 3.71
N ARG A 142 3.94 -10.91 3.83
CA ARG A 142 4.15 -11.78 2.67
C ARG A 142 2.86 -12.04 1.90
N GLY A 143 1.75 -12.33 2.59
CA GLY A 143 0.43 -12.48 1.96
C GLY A 143 -0.03 -11.21 1.24
N ALA A 144 0.14 -10.05 1.89
CA ALA A 144 -0.19 -8.76 1.30
C ALA A 144 0.62 -8.45 0.03
N PHE A 145 1.93 -8.72 0.03
CA PHE A 145 2.76 -8.57 -1.17
C PHE A 145 2.36 -9.52 -2.29
N GLN A 146 2.04 -10.78 -1.95
CA GLN A 146 1.58 -11.76 -2.94
C GLN A 146 0.29 -11.29 -3.63
N VAL A 147 -0.73 -10.91 -2.85
CA VAL A 147 -1.99 -10.37 -3.37
C VAL A 147 -1.74 -9.15 -4.27
N SER A 148 -0.91 -8.21 -3.81
CA SER A 148 -0.60 -7.01 -4.59
C SER A 148 0.07 -7.34 -5.92
N GLN A 149 1.04 -8.27 -5.94
CA GLN A 149 1.75 -8.63 -7.15
C GLN A 149 0.92 -9.45 -8.13
N ASP A 150 0.07 -10.35 -7.63
CA ASP A 150 -0.67 -11.28 -8.48
C ASP A 150 -1.97 -10.67 -9.02
N TYR A 151 -2.65 -9.82 -8.21
CA TYR A 151 -4.00 -9.36 -8.53
C TYR A 151 -4.10 -7.85 -8.74
N PHE A 152 -3.15 -7.06 -8.21
CA PHE A 152 -3.10 -5.60 -8.37
C PHE A 152 -1.78 -5.11 -8.99
N PRO A 153 -1.37 -5.67 -10.16
CA PRO A 153 -0.08 -5.32 -10.74
C PRO A 153 -0.02 -3.86 -11.19
N GLU A 154 1.17 -3.28 -11.11
CA GLU A 154 1.47 -1.92 -11.61
C GLU A 154 0.58 -0.83 -10.96
N THR A 155 0.28 -0.99 -9.67
CA THR A 155 -0.46 0.01 -8.87
C THR A 155 0.45 0.92 -8.07
N MET A 156 1.74 0.58 -7.94
CA MET A 156 2.76 1.40 -7.31
C MET A 156 3.70 1.97 -8.38
N SER A 157 3.82 3.30 -8.44
CA SER A 157 4.73 3.99 -9.36
C SER A 157 6.10 4.24 -8.74
N GLN A 158 6.14 4.56 -7.45
CA GLN A 158 7.34 4.87 -6.68
C GLN A 158 7.12 4.52 -5.22
N LEU A 159 8.19 4.14 -4.52
CA LEU A 159 8.17 3.90 -3.07
C LEU A 159 9.37 4.59 -2.42
N ALA A 160 9.12 5.41 -1.41
CA ALA A 160 10.12 6.01 -0.55
C ALA A 160 10.07 5.35 0.83
N ILE A 161 11.21 4.87 1.33
CA ILE A 161 11.36 4.40 2.70
C ILE A 161 12.09 5.47 3.49
N VAL A 162 11.47 5.92 4.58
CA VAL A 162 12.01 6.96 5.47
C VAL A 162 12.21 6.40 6.89
N ASN A 163 13.08 7.04 7.66
CA ASN A 163 13.39 6.65 9.05
C ASN A 163 13.82 5.16 9.17
N ALA A 164 14.52 4.64 8.17
CA ALA A 164 14.99 3.25 8.21
C ALA A 164 15.96 3.02 9.39
N PRO A 165 15.68 2.05 10.29
CA PRO A 165 16.59 1.71 11.38
C PRO A 165 17.86 1.03 10.88
N SER A 166 18.91 0.97 11.69
CA SER A 166 20.16 0.28 11.34
C SER A 166 19.96 -1.21 11.02
N SER A 167 18.93 -1.84 11.62
CA SER A 167 18.55 -3.23 11.33
C SER A 167 17.82 -3.42 10.00
N PHE A 168 17.48 -2.33 9.29
CA PHE A 168 16.69 -2.40 8.06
C PHE A 168 17.38 -3.24 6.96
N THR A 169 18.71 -3.20 6.87
CA THR A 169 19.45 -4.01 5.88
C THR A 169 19.16 -5.50 6.02
N ALA A 170 19.09 -6.01 7.26
CA ALA A 170 18.77 -7.42 7.52
C ALA A 170 17.30 -7.72 7.19
N ILE A 171 16.37 -6.83 7.56
CA ILE A 171 14.95 -6.94 7.23
C ILE A 171 14.77 -6.94 5.70
N TRP A 172 15.42 -6.02 5.01
CA TRP A 172 15.37 -5.91 3.56
C TRP A 172 15.90 -7.14 2.84
N ALA A 173 16.99 -7.74 3.33
CA ALA A 173 17.52 -8.98 2.78
C ALA A 173 16.52 -10.14 2.82
N VAL A 174 15.65 -10.19 3.85
CA VAL A 174 14.57 -11.18 3.96
C VAL A 174 13.38 -10.84 3.05
N MET A 175 13.02 -9.55 2.91
CA MET A 175 11.84 -9.13 2.14
C MET A 175 12.08 -9.06 0.64
N ARG A 176 13.28 -8.62 0.23
CA ARG A 176 13.61 -8.38 -1.17
C ARG A 176 13.31 -9.58 -2.11
N PRO A 177 13.56 -10.84 -1.74
CA PRO A 177 13.21 -12.00 -2.56
C PRO A 177 11.70 -12.22 -2.79
N TRP A 178 10.83 -11.57 -1.97
CA TRP A 178 9.38 -11.66 -2.13
C TRP A 178 8.85 -10.71 -3.21
N LEU A 179 9.67 -9.76 -3.63
CA LEU A 179 9.27 -8.68 -4.54
C LEU A 179 9.80 -8.95 -5.96
N ALA A 180 8.99 -8.61 -6.96
CA ALA A 180 9.43 -8.59 -8.35
C ALA A 180 10.58 -7.58 -8.54
N LYS A 181 11.47 -7.85 -9.49
CA LYS A 181 12.62 -6.96 -9.78
C LYS A 181 12.18 -5.55 -10.14
N GLU A 182 11.10 -5.42 -10.87
CA GLU A 182 10.48 -4.16 -11.24
C GLU A 182 9.95 -3.38 -10.03
N THR A 183 9.45 -4.08 -9.02
CA THR A 183 9.03 -3.48 -7.73
C THR A 183 10.25 -2.99 -6.95
N VAL A 184 11.29 -3.81 -6.85
CA VAL A 184 12.54 -3.42 -6.17
C VAL A 184 13.17 -2.19 -6.81
N ALA A 185 13.13 -2.06 -8.14
CA ALA A 185 13.66 -0.90 -8.87
C ALA A 185 12.92 0.43 -8.57
N LYS A 186 11.70 0.36 -8.03
CA LYS A 186 10.89 1.53 -7.64
C LYS A 186 11.14 1.99 -6.19
N VAL A 187 11.94 1.23 -5.41
CA VAL A 187 12.19 1.48 -3.99
C VAL A 187 13.39 2.41 -3.81
N ASN A 188 13.16 3.53 -3.13
CA ASN A 188 14.19 4.48 -2.75
C ASN A 188 14.26 4.55 -1.21
N VAL A 189 15.39 4.17 -0.65
CA VAL A 189 15.64 4.35 0.79
C VAL A 189 16.26 5.72 1.00
N LEU A 190 15.51 6.61 1.64
CA LEU A 190 15.94 7.99 1.89
C LEU A 190 16.67 8.09 3.23
N GLY A 191 17.77 8.85 3.23
CA GLY A 191 18.58 9.11 4.43
C GLY A 191 17.96 10.16 5.36
N HIS A 192 18.80 10.78 6.19
CA HIS A 192 18.37 11.77 7.19
C HIS A 192 17.67 13.00 6.60
N ASN A 193 17.99 13.37 5.36
CA ASN A 193 17.40 14.52 4.65
C ASN A 193 16.14 14.12 3.86
N TYR A 194 15.45 13.05 4.22
CA TYR A 194 14.30 12.54 3.49
C TYR A 194 13.20 13.61 3.29
N GLN A 195 13.05 14.53 4.23
CA GLN A 195 12.05 15.60 4.15
C GLN A 195 12.26 16.50 2.92
N SER A 196 13.50 16.92 2.65
CA SER A 196 13.82 17.69 1.45
C SER A 196 13.50 16.91 0.18
N ALA A 197 13.87 15.62 0.13
CA ALA A 197 13.60 14.76 -1.02
C ALA A 197 12.08 14.52 -1.23
N LEU A 198 11.30 14.38 -0.14
CA LEU A 198 9.85 14.31 -0.26
C LEU A 198 9.23 15.60 -0.77
N LEU A 199 9.71 16.78 -0.31
CA LEU A 199 9.21 18.09 -0.72
C LEU A 199 9.57 18.45 -2.19
N GLU A 200 10.56 17.79 -2.78
CA GLU A 200 10.78 17.86 -4.23
C GLU A 200 9.65 17.21 -5.03
N LEU A 201 9.02 16.18 -4.48
CA LEU A 201 8.00 15.37 -5.15
C LEU A 201 6.56 15.71 -4.71
N VAL A 202 6.38 16.22 -3.49
CA VAL A 202 5.07 16.48 -2.87
C VAL A 202 5.03 17.93 -2.44
N ASP A 203 3.92 18.61 -2.71
CA ASP A 203 3.69 19.95 -2.20
C ASP A 203 3.56 19.92 -0.67
N LYS A 204 4.07 20.96 -0.01
CA LYS A 204 4.19 21.01 1.44
C LYS A 204 2.83 20.86 2.15
N GLU A 205 1.79 21.44 1.57
CA GLU A 205 0.40 21.35 2.04
C GLU A 205 -0.27 19.99 1.78
N ASN A 206 0.34 19.16 0.93
CA ASN A 206 -0.13 17.80 0.65
C ASN A 206 0.65 16.74 1.44
N LEU A 207 1.75 17.11 2.07
CA LEU A 207 2.54 16.21 2.90
C LEU A 207 2.15 16.36 4.38
N PRO A 208 1.88 15.27 5.12
CA PRO A 208 1.62 15.34 6.55
C PRO A 208 2.75 16.01 7.34
N ALA A 209 2.40 16.76 8.39
CA ALA A 209 3.35 17.44 9.27
C ALA A 209 4.37 16.46 9.89
N THR A 210 3.94 15.24 10.18
CA THR A 210 4.80 14.15 10.69
C THR A 210 5.91 13.73 9.73
N LEU A 211 5.76 14.02 8.44
CA LEU A 211 6.73 13.71 7.38
C LEU A 211 7.46 14.96 6.86
N GLY A 212 7.26 16.11 7.49
CA GLY A 212 7.93 17.38 7.16
C GLY A 212 7.11 18.34 6.30
N GLY A 213 5.84 18.03 6.04
CA GLY A 213 4.88 18.93 5.41
C GLY A 213 4.19 19.86 6.39
N THR A 214 3.03 20.38 5.99
CA THR A 214 2.17 21.26 6.81
C THR A 214 0.75 20.74 6.95
N CYS A 215 0.41 19.60 6.34
CA CYS A 215 -0.92 19.02 6.48
C CYS A 215 -1.11 18.47 7.89
N THR A 216 -2.20 18.90 8.54
CA THR A 216 -2.62 18.46 9.89
C THR A 216 -4.00 17.81 9.87
N CYS A 217 -4.52 17.46 8.67
CA CYS A 217 -5.79 16.73 8.59
C CYS A 217 -5.62 15.35 9.24
N GLU A 218 -6.62 14.97 9.99
CA GLU A 218 -6.76 13.59 10.49
C GLU A 218 -7.28 12.75 9.31
N ASP A 219 -6.53 11.70 8.96
CA ASP A 219 -6.90 10.77 7.90
C ASP A 219 -7.64 9.56 8.48
#